data_b48130a8cc0e8b2166fab882fcf6d8e8
#
_entry.id   b48130a8cc0e8b2166fab882fcf6d8e8
#
_cell.length_a   1.000
_cell.length_b   1.000
_cell.length_c   1.000
_cell.angle_alpha   90.00
_cell.angle_beta   90.00
_cell.angle_gamma   90.00
#
_symmetry.space_group_name_H-M   'P 1'
#
loop_
_entity.id
_entity.type
_entity.pdbx_description
1 polymer ?
#
loop_
_entity_poly.entity_id
_entity_poly.type
_entity_poly.pdbx_seq_one_letter_code
_entity_poly.pdbx_strand_id
1 'polypeptide(L)'
;MNKIFLILVFFFGSINISNAELNRIVVGNKDAKITIIAYESLTCSHCADFHKDIYPQLKKDFIDTGLAKIEFRHFPLDVAAFNASKISQCKSNESLKILNSLYSNQQEWVRGNTVEEINGNLKKFIKSQGFEINFEKCINNKEIEDFVLNDRIEG
;
A
#
# COMPACT_ATOMS: atom_id res chain seq x y z
N MET A 1 56.89 -25.79 -27.23
CA MET A 1 56.35 -24.46 -26.95
C MET A 1 54.85 -24.56 -26.84
N ASN A 2 54.29 -24.81 -25.63
CA ASN A 2 52.86 -24.97 -25.39
C ASN A 2 52.25 -23.60 -25.12
N LYS A 3 51.32 -23.16 -25.99
CA LYS A 3 50.50 -21.96 -25.77
C LYS A 3 49.27 -22.37 -24.97
N ILE A 4 49.26 -22.01 -23.70
CA ILE A 4 48.06 -22.13 -22.81
C ILE A 4 47.13 -20.97 -23.19
N PHE A 5 45.99 -21.30 -23.75
CA PHE A 5 44.89 -20.37 -24.06
C PHE A 5 44.03 -20.24 -22.79
N LEU A 6 44.15 -19.12 -22.10
CA LEU A 6 43.34 -18.82 -20.91
C LEU A 6 41.99 -18.31 -21.38
N ILE A 7 40.91 -19.16 -21.27
CA ILE A 7 39.55 -18.76 -21.55
C ILE A 7 39.00 -18.08 -20.30
N LEU A 8 38.85 -16.78 -20.35
CA LEU A 8 38.15 -15.99 -19.35
C LEU A 8 36.64 -16.13 -19.58
N VAL A 9 36.00 -16.99 -18.77
CA VAL A 9 34.53 -17.10 -18.74
C VAL A 9 33.97 -15.95 -17.94
N PHE A 10 33.45 -14.93 -18.64
CA PHE A 10 32.65 -13.87 -18.02
C PHE A 10 31.29 -14.44 -17.60
N PHE A 11 31.13 -14.69 -16.30
CA PHE A 11 29.83 -15.01 -15.71
C PHE A 11 28.99 -13.72 -15.62
N PHE A 12 28.19 -13.44 -16.65
CA PHE A 12 27.13 -12.42 -16.58
C PHE A 12 26.04 -12.94 -15.64
N GLY A 13 26.17 -12.62 -14.35
CA GLY A 13 25.09 -12.79 -13.40
C GLY A 13 23.91 -11.88 -13.79
N SER A 14 22.84 -12.45 -14.32
CA SER A 14 21.59 -11.73 -14.52
C SER A 14 21.08 -11.26 -13.17
N ILE A 15 21.21 -9.96 -12.88
CA ILE A 15 20.56 -9.32 -11.73
C ILE A 15 19.07 -9.28 -12.09
N ASN A 16 18.30 -10.25 -11.59
CA ASN A 16 16.86 -10.17 -11.60
C ASN A 16 16.45 -9.03 -10.65
N ILE A 17 16.24 -7.84 -11.19
CA ILE A 17 15.55 -6.77 -10.47
C ILE A 17 14.09 -7.22 -10.40
N SER A 18 13.71 -7.84 -9.29
CA SER A 18 12.31 -8.11 -8.98
C SER A 18 11.64 -6.76 -8.75
N ASN A 19 11.00 -6.23 -9.78
CA ASN A 19 10.00 -5.19 -9.58
C ASN A 19 8.86 -5.85 -8.80
N ALA A 20 8.66 -5.44 -7.55
CA ALA A 20 7.50 -5.86 -6.78
C ALA A 20 6.26 -5.36 -7.52
N GLU A 21 5.47 -6.27 -8.06
CA GLU A 21 4.24 -5.95 -8.78
C GLU A 21 3.28 -5.22 -7.82
N LEU A 22 2.79 -4.06 -8.24
CA LEU A 22 1.78 -3.31 -7.49
C LEU A 22 0.44 -4.03 -7.63
N ASN A 23 -0.10 -4.47 -6.50
CA ASN A 23 -1.36 -5.20 -6.46
C ASN A 23 -2.38 -4.46 -5.58
N ARG A 24 -3.65 -4.55 -5.96
CA ARG A 24 -4.75 -4.10 -5.12
C ARG A 24 -4.77 -4.89 -3.82
N ILE A 25 -5.17 -4.24 -2.75
CA ILE A 25 -5.25 -4.85 -1.42
C ILE A 25 -6.54 -5.67 -1.35
N VAL A 26 -6.42 -6.99 -1.45
CA VAL A 26 -7.56 -7.92 -1.42
C VAL A 26 -7.49 -8.79 -0.17
N VAL A 27 -8.62 -8.93 0.51
CA VAL A 27 -8.78 -9.80 1.68
C VAL A 27 -9.90 -10.80 1.43
N GLY A 28 -9.66 -12.07 1.75
CA GLY A 28 -10.61 -13.16 1.59
C GLY A 28 -10.20 -14.20 0.56
N ASN A 29 -11.10 -15.13 0.29
CA ASN A 29 -10.85 -16.18 -0.70
C ASN A 29 -10.87 -15.58 -2.12
N LYS A 30 -9.78 -15.79 -2.89
CA LYS A 30 -9.67 -15.29 -4.27
C LYS A 30 -10.81 -15.78 -5.19
N ASP A 31 -11.36 -16.98 -4.89
CA ASP A 31 -12.40 -17.63 -5.67
C ASP A 31 -13.82 -17.29 -5.15
N ALA A 32 -13.96 -16.40 -4.15
CA ALA A 32 -15.26 -15.91 -3.67
C ALA A 32 -16.03 -15.25 -4.81
N LYS A 33 -17.32 -15.62 -4.93
CA LYS A 33 -18.18 -15.13 -6.02
C LYS A 33 -18.59 -13.67 -5.88
N ILE A 34 -18.58 -13.15 -4.65
CA ILE A 34 -18.92 -11.76 -4.35
C ILE A 34 -17.62 -11.00 -4.11
N THR A 35 -17.45 -9.89 -4.82
CA THR A 35 -16.37 -8.94 -4.56
C THR A 35 -16.98 -7.64 -4.06
N ILE A 36 -16.61 -7.23 -2.86
CA ILE A 36 -16.93 -5.92 -2.29
C ILE A 36 -15.78 -5.00 -2.66
N ILE A 37 -16.05 -3.91 -3.36
CA ILE A 37 -15.03 -2.90 -3.68
C ILE A 37 -15.26 -1.70 -2.78
N ALA A 38 -14.26 -1.35 -1.97
CA ALA A 38 -14.30 -0.22 -1.06
C ALA A 38 -13.33 0.86 -1.57
N TYR A 39 -13.88 1.98 -2.05
CA TYR A 39 -13.12 3.16 -2.43
C TYR A 39 -12.97 4.07 -1.21
N GLU A 40 -11.72 4.30 -0.78
CA GLU A 40 -11.45 4.88 0.53
C GLU A 40 -10.33 5.94 0.49
N SER A 41 -10.49 6.95 1.35
CA SER A 41 -9.48 7.98 1.58
C SER A 41 -8.88 7.86 2.97
N LEU A 42 -7.55 7.85 3.05
CA LEU A 42 -6.83 7.69 4.31
C LEU A 42 -6.95 8.89 5.27
N THR A 43 -7.42 10.05 4.81
CA THR A 43 -7.73 11.22 5.66
C THR A 43 -9.20 11.32 6.06
N CYS A 44 -10.07 10.47 5.48
CA CYS A 44 -11.50 10.47 5.77
C CYS A 44 -11.78 9.77 7.11
N SER A 45 -12.37 10.49 8.08
CA SER A 45 -12.73 9.94 9.38
C SER A 45 -13.77 8.83 9.29
N HIS A 46 -14.76 8.95 8.39
CA HIS A 46 -15.77 7.89 8.19
C HIS A 46 -15.19 6.61 7.60
N CYS A 47 -14.11 6.70 6.80
CA CYS A 47 -13.38 5.51 6.36
C CYS A 47 -12.66 4.84 7.54
N ALA A 48 -12.07 5.63 8.44
CA ALA A 48 -11.47 5.08 9.67
C ALA A 48 -12.52 4.44 10.58
N ASP A 49 -13.71 5.06 10.73
CA ASP A 49 -14.85 4.48 11.46
C ASP A 49 -15.32 3.17 10.84
N PHE A 50 -15.38 3.08 9.50
CA PHE A 50 -15.68 1.83 8.81
C PHE A 50 -14.70 0.72 9.17
N HIS A 51 -13.40 1.00 9.12
CA HIS A 51 -12.36 0.03 9.47
C HIS A 51 -12.40 -0.40 10.94
N LYS A 52 -12.81 0.50 11.84
CA LYS A 52 -12.90 0.24 13.28
C LYS A 52 -14.18 -0.50 13.66
N ASP A 53 -15.33 -0.06 13.16
CA ASP A 53 -16.64 -0.42 13.71
C ASP A 53 -17.42 -1.39 12.82
N ILE A 54 -17.21 -1.37 11.50
CA ILE A 54 -18.02 -2.14 10.52
C ILE A 54 -17.21 -3.28 9.91
N TYR A 55 -16.00 -3.01 9.44
CA TYR A 55 -15.18 -3.98 8.73
C TYR A 55 -14.87 -5.26 9.54
N PRO A 56 -14.63 -5.22 10.87
CA PRO A 56 -14.39 -6.43 11.65
C PRO A 56 -15.57 -7.42 11.60
N GLN A 57 -16.81 -6.91 11.69
CA GLN A 57 -18.00 -7.76 11.60
C GLN A 57 -18.23 -8.26 10.17
N LEU A 58 -18.11 -7.38 9.17
CA LEU A 58 -18.17 -7.73 7.76
C LEU A 58 -17.15 -8.84 7.41
N LYS A 59 -15.95 -8.69 7.92
CA LYS A 59 -14.86 -9.67 7.72
C LYS A 59 -15.25 -11.03 8.31
N LYS A 60 -15.69 -11.05 9.55
CA LYS A 60 -16.09 -12.27 10.27
C LYS A 60 -17.23 -12.99 9.57
N ASP A 61 -18.28 -12.25 9.16
CA ASP A 61 -19.53 -12.86 8.68
C ASP A 61 -19.46 -13.27 7.21
N PHE A 62 -18.66 -12.58 6.39
CA PHE A 62 -18.70 -12.77 4.93
C PHE A 62 -17.32 -13.12 4.33
N ILE A 63 -16.25 -12.50 4.81
CA ILE A 63 -14.93 -12.66 4.20
C ILE A 63 -14.28 -13.94 4.72
N ASP A 64 -14.22 -14.14 6.04
CA ASP A 64 -13.62 -15.31 6.67
C ASP A 64 -14.39 -16.60 6.40
N THR A 65 -15.68 -16.49 6.07
CA THR A 65 -16.53 -17.63 5.65
C THR A 65 -16.31 -18.01 4.18
N GLY A 66 -15.61 -17.20 3.41
CA GLY A 66 -15.38 -17.41 1.98
C GLY A 66 -16.57 -17.01 1.08
N LEU A 67 -17.64 -16.43 1.62
CA LEU A 67 -18.79 -15.96 0.85
C LEU A 67 -18.44 -14.76 -0.03
N ALA A 68 -17.62 -13.87 0.49
CA ALA A 68 -17.16 -12.68 -0.23
C ALA A 68 -15.66 -12.48 -0.08
N LYS A 69 -15.10 -11.62 -0.91
CA LYS A 69 -13.80 -10.97 -0.74
C LYS A 69 -13.97 -9.47 -0.78
N ILE A 70 -13.09 -8.73 -0.12
CA ILE A 70 -13.06 -7.27 -0.19
C ILE A 70 -11.79 -6.80 -0.85
N GLU A 71 -11.92 -5.81 -1.73
CA GLU A 71 -10.85 -5.13 -2.43
C GLU A 71 -10.85 -3.66 -2.01
N PHE A 72 -9.79 -3.23 -1.34
CA PHE A 72 -9.59 -1.84 -0.95
C PHE A 72 -8.91 -1.09 -2.08
N ARG A 73 -9.54 -0.01 -2.54
CA ARG A 73 -9.05 0.88 -3.58
C ARG A 73 -8.83 2.28 -3.06
N HIS A 74 -7.79 2.92 -3.54
CA HIS A 74 -7.45 4.27 -3.12
C HIS A 74 -8.34 5.31 -3.80
N PHE A 75 -9.01 6.11 -2.98
CA PHE A 75 -9.80 7.25 -3.43
C PHE A 75 -9.41 8.51 -2.65
N PRO A 76 -8.16 9.01 -2.82
CA PRO A 76 -7.67 10.14 -2.04
C PRO A 76 -8.48 11.40 -2.32
N LEU A 77 -9.00 12.03 -1.25
CA LEU A 77 -9.78 13.27 -1.32
C LEU A 77 -8.90 14.53 -1.27
N ASP A 78 -7.65 14.39 -0.82
CA ASP A 78 -6.68 15.46 -0.70
C ASP A 78 -5.24 14.94 -0.92
N VAL A 79 -4.27 15.87 -0.94
CA VAL A 79 -2.86 15.55 -1.19
C VAL A 79 -2.25 14.70 -0.06
N ALA A 80 -2.67 14.91 1.19
CA ALA A 80 -2.17 14.12 2.33
C ALA A 80 -2.65 12.67 2.22
N ALA A 81 -3.93 12.44 1.88
CA ALA A 81 -4.47 11.11 1.59
C ALA A 81 -3.74 10.45 0.41
N PHE A 82 -3.46 11.23 -0.64
CA PHE A 82 -2.74 10.75 -1.81
C PHE A 82 -1.33 10.25 -1.44
N ASN A 83 -0.59 11.02 -0.64
CA ASN A 83 0.73 10.63 -0.17
C ASN A 83 0.67 9.41 0.76
N ALA A 84 -0.31 9.35 1.67
CA ALA A 84 -0.52 8.19 2.53
C ALA A 84 -0.87 6.92 1.73
N SER A 85 -1.67 7.05 0.66
CA SER A 85 -1.98 5.96 -0.27
C SER A 85 -0.72 5.44 -0.97
N LYS A 86 0.16 6.33 -1.43
CA LYS A 86 1.45 5.92 -2.01
C LYS A 86 2.32 5.18 -0.99
N ILE A 87 2.36 5.64 0.25
CA ILE A 87 3.10 4.98 1.34
C ILE A 87 2.53 3.57 1.61
N SER A 88 1.20 3.39 1.63
CA SER A 88 0.59 2.09 1.86
C SER A 88 0.92 1.08 0.77
N GLN A 89 1.16 1.51 -0.46
CA GLN A 89 1.52 0.66 -1.60
C GLN A 89 3.03 0.41 -1.76
N CYS A 90 3.86 1.10 -0.99
CA CYS A 90 5.32 1.05 -1.18
C CYS A 90 5.96 -0.32 -0.91
N LYS A 91 5.31 -1.15 -0.10
CA LYS A 91 5.71 -2.54 0.16
C LYS A 91 4.51 -3.43 -0.08
N SER A 92 4.38 -3.96 -1.29
CA SER A 92 3.21 -4.73 -1.74
C SER A 92 2.84 -5.90 -0.81
N ASN A 93 3.83 -6.56 -0.19
CA ASN A 93 3.62 -7.64 0.79
C ASN A 93 3.17 -7.16 2.18
N GLU A 94 3.23 -5.87 2.47
CA GLU A 94 2.81 -5.26 3.73
C GLU A 94 1.67 -4.23 3.56
N SER A 95 1.16 -4.03 2.33
CA SER A 95 0.19 -2.97 2.02
C SER A 95 -1.05 -3.01 2.91
N LEU A 96 -1.64 -4.18 3.14
CA LEU A 96 -2.77 -4.34 4.05
C LEU A 96 -2.41 -3.96 5.50
N LYS A 97 -1.24 -4.37 5.97
CA LYS A 97 -0.79 -4.07 7.34
C LYS A 97 -0.57 -2.56 7.52
N ILE A 98 0.03 -1.90 6.54
CA ILE A 98 0.24 -0.46 6.55
C ILE A 98 -1.11 0.27 6.49
N LEU A 99 -2.01 -0.13 5.59
CA LEU A 99 -3.36 0.42 5.46
C LEU A 99 -4.12 0.38 6.80
N ASN A 100 -4.18 -0.80 7.42
CA ASN A 100 -4.83 -0.98 8.71
C ASN A 100 -4.21 -0.13 9.81
N SER A 101 -2.87 -0.04 9.86
CA SER A 101 -2.16 0.80 10.83
C SER A 101 -2.49 2.28 10.65
N LEU A 102 -2.56 2.77 9.39
CA LEU A 102 -2.89 4.15 9.07
C LEU A 102 -4.32 4.50 9.50
N TYR A 103 -5.32 3.64 9.26
CA TYR A 103 -6.69 3.88 9.69
C TYR A 103 -6.83 3.80 11.21
N SER A 104 -6.27 2.79 11.85
CA SER A 104 -6.38 2.61 13.31
C SER A 104 -5.77 3.75 14.11
N ASN A 105 -4.82 4.48 13.52
CA ASN A 105 -4.09 5.56 14.17
C ASN A 105 -4.19 6.88 13.41
N GLN A 106 -5.27 7.08 12.65
CA GLN A 106 -5.45 8.24 11.77
C GLN A 106 -5.20 9.56 12.51
N GLN A 107 -5.68 9.68 13.75
CA GLN A 107 -5.54 10.87 14.59
C GLN A 107 -4.08 11.20 14.96
N GLU A 108 -3.15 10.27 14.82
CA GLU A 108 -1.74 10.50 15.15
C GLU A 108 -0.98 11.18 14.03
N TRP A 109 -1.31 10.86 12.77
CA TRP A 109 -0.55 11.32 11.62
C TRP A 109 -1.25 12.40 10.77
N VAL A 110 -2.60 12.49 10.79
CA VAL A 110 -3.38 13.51 10.03
C VAL A 110 -3.31 14.91 10.69
N ARG A 111 -2.41 15.12 11.64
CA ARG A 111 -2.27 16.41 12.33
C ARG A 111 -1.41 17.37 11.52
N GLY A 112 -1.84 18.63 11.44
CA GLY A 112 -1.10 19.70 10.78
C GLY A 112 -2.02 20.58 9.96
N ASN A 113 -1.51 21.78 9.63
CA ASN A 113 -2.22 22.78 8.84
C ASN A 113 -1.73 22.81 7.38
N THR A 114 -0.59 22.16 7.11
CA THR A 114 -0.01 22.07 5.76
C THR A 114 0.28 20.63 5.39
N VAL A 115 0.39 20.36 4.08
CA VAL A 115 0.73 19.03 3.56
C VAL A 115 2.11 18.60 4.07
N GLU A 116 3.05 19.51 4.19
CA GLU A 116 4.41 19.27 4.68
C GLU A 116 4.41 18.81 6.15
N GLU A 117 3.60 19.44 7.01
CA GLU A 117 3.42 19.05 8.41
C GLU A 117 2.81 17.65 8.51
N ILE A 118 1.75 17.38 7.75
CA ILE A 118 1.08 16.08 7.73
C ILE A 118 2.03 15.00 7.21
N ASN A 119 2.77 15.25 6.14
CA ASN A 119 3.77 14.32 5.62
C ASN A 119 4.90 14.05 6.64
N GLY A 120 5.32 15.09 7.37
CA GLY A 120 6.29 14.95 8.45
C GLY A 120 5.79 14.04 9.57
N ASN A 121 4.52 14.17 9.95
CA ASN A 121 3.87 13.31 10.95
C ASN A 121 3.68 11.88 10.42
N LEU A 122 3.22 11.72 9.18
CA LEU A 122 3.09 10.44 8.51
C LEU A 122 4.44 9.70 8.48
N LYS A 123 5.53 10.38 8.11
CA LYS A 123 6.88 9.80 8.08
C LYS A 123 7.33 9.33 9.48
N LYS A 124 7.09 10.14 10.52
CA LYS A 124 7.41 9.78 11.92
C LYS A 124 6.57 8.58 12.35
N PHE A 125 5.26 8.59 12.04
CA PHE A 125 4.35 7.51 12.37
C PHE A 125 4.77 6.19 11.73
N ILE A 126 5.00 6.15 10.44
CA ILE A 126 5.45 4.95 9.71
C ILE A 126 6.72 4.36 10.33
N LYS A 127 7.67 5.22 10.69
CA LYS A 127 8.90 4.79 11.37
C LYS A 127 8.63 4.24 12.77
N SER A 128 7.75 4.86 13.55
CA SER A 128 7.39 4.40 14.91
C SER A 128 6.69 3.06 14.91
N GLN A 129 5.95 2.74 13.85
CA GLN A 129 5.30 1.44 13.66
C GLN A 129 6.24 0.33 13.16
N GLY A 130 7.52 0.65 12.97
CA GLY A 130 8.54 -0.31 12.54
C GLY A 130 8.48 -0.66 11.04
N PHE A 131 7.76 0.10 10.23
CA PHE A 131 7.79 -0.09 8.78
C PHE A 131 9.08 0.47 8.18
N GLU A 132 9.88 -0.41 7.60
CA GLU A 132 11.10 -0.02 6.88
C GLU A 132 10.76 0.45 5.47
N ILE A 133 10.40 1.73 5.36
CA ILE A 133 10.02 2.39 4.10
C ILE A 133 10.95 3.57 3.84
N ASN A 134 11.50 3.63 2.63
CA ASN A 134 12.13 4.85 2.16
C ASN A 134 11.05 5.84 1.72
N PHE A 135 10.64 6.70 2.63
CA PHE A 135 9.51 7.61 2.48
C PHE A 135 9.61 8.46 1.20
N GLU A 136 10.76 9.10 0.97
CA GLU A 136 10.96 9.97 -0.19
C GLU A 136 10.92 9.20 -1.52
N LYS A 137 11.52 8.01 -1.54
CA LYS A 137 11.45 7.14 -2.72
C LYS A 137 10.02 6.73 -3.04
N CYS A 138 9.21 6.43 -2.02
CA CYS A 138 7.82 6.02 -2.22
C CYS A 138 6.93 7.16 -2.71
N ILE A 139 7.04 8.33 -2.09
CA ILE A 139 6.25 9.51 -2.48
C ILE A 139 6.56 9.95 -3.92
N ASN A 140 7.82 9.81 -4.35
CA ASN A 140 8.26 10.21 -5.69
C ASN A 140 8.23 9.06 -6.71
N ASN A 141 7.68 7.90 -6.36
CA ASN A 141 7.57 6.77 -7.28
C ASN A 141 6.38 6.96 -8.23
N LYS A 142 6.68 7.10 -9.52
CA LYS A 142 5.68 7.35 -10.56
C LYS A 142 4.73 6.16 -10.77
N GLU A 143 5.21 4.94 -10.67
CA GLU A 143 4.37 3.73 -10.84
C GLU A 143 3.32 3.63 -9.72
N ILE A 144 3.72 3.91 -8.47
CA ILE A 144 2.81 3.95 -7.32
C ILE A 144 1.82 5.11 -7.47
N GLU A 145 2.30 6.26 -7.94
CA GLU A 145 1.45 7.42 -8.21
C GLU A 145 0.36 7.10 -9.23
N ASP A 146 0.74 6.53 -10.37
CA ASP A 146 -0.19 6.16 -11.43
C ASP A 146 -1.17 5.08 -10.96
N PHE A 147 -0.72 4.12 -10.14
CA PHE A 147 -1.57 3.11 -9.55
C PHE A 147 -2.68 3.73 -8.67
N VAL A 148 -2.31 4.65 -7.76
CA VAL A 148 -3.27 5.34 -6.88
C VAL A 148 -4.22 6.24 -7.67
N LEU A 149 -3.73 6.93 -8.71
CA LEU A 149 -4.56 7.77 -9.57
C LEU A 149 -5.54 6.94 -10.39
N ASN A 150 -5.15 5.79 -10.90
CA ASN A 150 -6.03 4.88 -11.64
C ASN A 150 -7.17 4.37 -10.75
N ASP A 151 -6.88 3.95 -9.51
CA ASP A 151 -7.92 3.58 -8.56
C ASP A 151 -8.94 4.71 -8.35
N ARG A 152 -8.45 5.96 -8.21
CA ARG A 152 -9.32 7.13 -8.04
C ARG A 152 -10.17 7.45 -9.27
N ILE A 153 -9.65 7.22 -10.47
CA ILE A 153 -10.37 7.48 -11.73
C ILE A 153 -11.47 6.44 -11.94
N GLU A 154 -11.26 5.21 -11.48
CA GLU A 154 -12.24 4.12 -11.59
C GLU A 154 -13.41 4.26 -10.60
N GLY A 155 -13.26 4.99 -9.49
CA GLY A 155 -14.27 5.20 -8.44
C GLY A 155 -15.04 6.50 -8.61
#